data_d7f8b8892d994ab6600c8d4431ccb79c
#
_entry.id   d7f8b8892d994ab6600c8d4431ccb79c
#
_cell.length_a   1.000
_cell.length_b   1.000
_cell.length_c   1.000
_cell.angle_alpha   90.00
_cell.angle_beta   90.00
_cell.angle_gamma   90.00
#
_symmetry.space_group_name_H-M   'P 1'
#
loop_
_entity.id
_entity.type
_entity.pdbx_description
1 polymer ?
#
loop_
_entity_poly.entity_id
_entity_poly.type
_entity_poly.pdbx_seq_one_letter_code
_entity_poly.pdbx_strand_id
1 'polypeptide(L)'
;MSLAANRTPPLAGHPVFTDLPETVFEAMSRLARQHGAINLGQGFPDGQGPDDVRAAAARALESVSNQYPPMMGLPSLRTAIAAHYRRHQGLDLDPEREVMVTSGATEALAGALMALVRPGDEVVLFEPMYDAYLPLVRRAGGVPRFVTLKPPHFRIEDAALAAVFSERTRLVLLNNPLNPSATVFGADDLGLLAAFCRRFEAIAICDEVWEHVIFDGRRHLPLMALPGMRERTVKIGSAGKIFSLTGWKVGFVMAAEPLMRVLSRAHQFLTFTTPPNLQEAVAYGLGKDDAYFEGMRADLARSRDRLAAGLSRIGFTVLPSAGTYFLTVDLTGLADDDVAFCERIASEHGVAAIPVSAFYAQGSVRNIARFCFAKADDTLDAAVERLAGLFRAA
;
A
#
# COMPACT_ATOMS: atom_id res chain seq x y z
N MET A 1 -58.09 18.19 6.97
CA MET A 1 -56.72 18.76 7.10
C MET A 1 -55.79 17.61 7.41
N SER A 2 -55.07 17.16 6.35
CA SER A 2 -54.10 16.08 6.48
C SER A 2 -52.81 16.63 7.06
N LEU A 3 -52.38 16.10 8.19
CA LEU A 3 -51.06 16.35 8.78
C LEU A 3 -50.02 15.68 7.88
N ALA A 4 -49.44 16.45 6.95
CA ALA A 4 -48.24 16.03 6.22
C ALA A 4 -47.16 15.80 7.25
N ALA A 5 -46.80 14.54 7.49
CA ALA A 5 -45.67 14.14 8.30
C ALA A 5 -44.41 14.81 7.71
N ASN A 6 -43.83 15.71 8.49
CA ASN A 6 -42.56 16.33 8.21
C ASN A 6 -41.50 15.21 8.25
N ARG A 7 -41.28 14.50 7.14
CA ARG A 7 -40.17 13.56 6.99
C ARG A 7 -38.93 14.43 6.83
N THR A 8 -38.13 14.54 7.89
CA THR A 8 -36.76 15.02 7.79
C THR A 8 -36.09 14.18 6.73
N PRO A 9 -35.51 14.77 5.66
CA PRO A 9 -34.80 13.98 4.68
C PRO A 9 -33.69 13.20 5.38
N PRO A 10 -33.40 11.96 4.98
CA PRO A 10 -32.32 11.20 5.60
C PRO A 10 -31.04 12.02 5.49
N LEU A 11 -30.25 12.07 6.56
CA LEU A 11 -28.94 12.70 6.57
C LEU A 11 -28.11 12.06 5.46
N ALA A 12 -27.95 12.78 4.35
CA ALA A 12 -27.14 12.32 3.22
C ALA A 12 -25.68 12.74 3.47
N GLY A 13 -24.79 11.76 3.59
CA GLY A 13 -23.34 11.98 3.58
C GLY A 13 -22.86 12.45 2.20
N HIS A 14 -21.54 12.63 2.07
CA HIS A 14 -20.94 12.93 0.77
C HIS A 14 -21.09 11.71 -0.17
N PRO A 15 -21.58 11.87 -1.41
CA PRO A 15 -21.91 10.74 -2.31
C PRO A 15 -20.76 9.74 -2.54
N VAL A 16 -19.52 10.22 -2.60
CA VAL A 16 -18.33 9.37 -2.73
C VAL A 16 -18.25 8.30 -1.62
N PHE A 17 -18.74 8.61 -0.41
CA PHE A 17 -18.65 7.69 0.74
C PHE A 17 -19.94 6.95 1.00
N THR A 18 -21.10 7.54 0.71
CA THR A 18 -22.40 6.87 0.90
C THR A 18 -22.61 5.71 -0.05
N ASP A 19 -21.98 5.78 -1.22
CA ASP A 19 -22.13 4.78 -2.29
C ASP A 19 -21.03 3.69 -2.25
N LEU A 20 -20.07 3.79 -1.31
CA LEU A 20 -19.04 2.76 -1.16
C LEU A 20 -19.64 1.49 -0.54
N PRO A 21 -19.38 0.31 -1.13
CA PRO A 21 -19.69 -0.97 -0.48
C PRO A 21 -18.78 -1.21 0.72
N GLU A 22 -19.12 -2.21 1.54
CA GLU A 22 -18.18 -2.78 2.52
C GLU A 22 -16.87 -3.13 1.81
N THR A 23 -15.72 -2.82 2.45
CA THR A 23 -14.43 -3.15 1.83
C THR A 23 -14.24 -4.66 1.74
N VAL A 24 -13.58 -5.14 0.71
CA VAL A 24 -13.25 -6.56 0.54
C VAL A 24 -12.48 -7.11 1.75
N PHE A 25 -11.65 -6.27 2.38
CA PHE A 25 -10.89 -6.66 3.56
C PHE A 25 -11.78 -6.94 4.76
N GLU A 26 -12.78 -6.09 5.01
CA GLU A 26 -13.72 -6.31 6.11
C GLU A 26 -14.67 -7.49 5.81
N ALA A 27 -15.18 -7.59 4.59
CA ALA A 27 -16.03 -8.70 4.18
C ALA A 27 -15.34 -10.06 4.37
N MET A 28 -14.11 -10.21 3.86
CA MET A 28 -13.35 -11.46 3.99
C MET A 28 -12.91 -11.72 5.44
N SER A 29 -12.60 -10.68 6.23
CA SER A 29 -12.26 -10.85 7.64
C SER A 29 -13.47 -11.24 8.48
N ARG A 30 -14.63 -10.70 8.18
CA ARG A 30 -15.90 -11.09 8.82
C ARG A 30 -16.20 -12.56 8.51
N LEU A 31 -16.06 -12.95 7.25
CA LEU A 31 -16.27 -14.33 6.82
C LEU A 31 -15.27 -15.29 7.52
N ALA A 32 -13.99 -14.90 7.61
CA ALA A 32 -12.98 -15.67 8.33
C ALA A 32 -13.36 -15.89 9.80
N ARG A 33 -13.82 -14.86 10.50
CA ARG A 33 -14.28 -14.97 11.90
C ARG A 33 -15.50 -15.89 12.02
N GLN A 34 -16.48 -15.78 11.09
CA GLN A 34 -17.71 -16.59 11.11
C GLN A 34 -17.41 -18.08 10.96
N HIS A 35 -16.43 -18.45 10.17
CA HIS A 35 -16.10 -19.86 9.87
C HIS A 35 -14.86 -20.37 10.61
N GLY A 36 -14.24 -19.60 11.50
CA GLY A 36 -12.97 -20.00 12.16
C GLY A 36 -11.85 -20.27 11.16
N ALA A 37 -11.86 -19.54 10.03
CA ALA A 37 -10.90 -19.71 8.97
C ALA A 37 -9.54 -19.08 9.32
N ILE A 38 -8.46 -19.69 8.85
CA ILE A 38 -7.12 -19.11 8.86
C ILE A 38 -7.12 -17.90 7.91
N ASN A 39 -6.87 -16.70 8.44
CA ASN A 39 -6.99 -15.49 7.65
C ASN A 39 -5.66 -15.13 6.96
N LEU A 40 -5.48 -15.59 5.73
CA LEU A 40 -4.40 -15.16 4.83
C LEU A 40 -4.80 -13.99 3.92
N GLY A 41 -5.98 -13.42 4.09
CA GLY A 41 -6.43 -12.22 3.36
C GLY A 41 -5.87 -10.92 3.92
N GLN A 42 -5.69 -10.84 5.25
CA GLN A 42 -5.24 -9.63 5.94
C GLN A 42 -3.76 -9.34 5.69
N GLY A 43 -3.48 -8.08 5.32
CA GLY A 43 -2.15 -7.60 4.95
C GLY A 43 -1.31 -7.09 6.13
N PHE A 44 -1.19 -7.86 7.21
CA PHE A 44 -0.28 -7.55 8.31
C PHE A 44 0.35 -8.82 8.89
N PRO A 45 1.60 -8.71 9.39
CA PRO A 45 2.30 -9.82 10.03
C PRO A 45 1.65 -10.24 11.36
N ASP A 46 1.82 -11.51 11.74
CA ASP A 46 1.40 -12.02 13.07
C ASP A 46 2.31 -11.51 14.20
N GLY A 47 3.54 -11.09 13.86
CA GLY A 47 4.52 -10.60 14.83
C GLY A 47 4.18 -9.23 15.40
N GLN A 48 4.74 -8.93 16.58
CA GLN A 48 4.54 -7.68 17.30
C GLN A 48 5.54 -6.56 16.90
N GLY A 49 6.33 -6.77 15.84
CA GLY A 49 7.43 -5.89 15.47
C GLY A 49 8.65 -6.02 16.39
N PRO A 50 9.75 -5.28 16.12
CA PRO A 50 11.00 -5.40 16.86
C PRO A 50 10.86 -4.94 18.32
N ASP A 51 11.32 -5.79 19.28
CA ASP A 51 11.21 -5.52 20.70
C ASP A 51 11.93 -4.24 21.13
N ASP A 52 13.10 -3.99 20.57
CA ASP A 52 13.90 -2.80 20.87
C ASP A 52 13.25 -1.49 20.39
N VAL A 53 12.57 -1.51 19.23
CA VAL A 53 11.78 -0.38 18.73
C VAL A 53 10.56 -0.14 19.62
N ARG A 54 9.87 -1.20 20.04
CA ARG A 54 8.75 -1.10 20.99
C ARG A 54 9.19 -0.56 22.33
N ALA A 55 10.32 -1.06 22.84
CA ALA A 55 10.93 -0.56 24.08
C ALA A 55 11.35 0.92 23.97
N ALA A 56 11.83 1.36 22.79
CA ALA A 56 12.12 2.77 22.55
C ALA A 56 10.87 3.64 22.67
N ALA A 57 9.73 3.19 22.13
CA ALA A 57 8.46 3.91 22.27
C ALA A 57 8.00 4.01 23.73
N ALA A 58 8.15 2.94 24.51
CA ALA A 58 7.81 2.93 25.94
C ALA A 58 8.68 3.91 26.73
N ARG A 59 9.99 3.92 26.51
CA ARG A 59 10.90 4.90 27.15
C ARG A 59 10.58 6.32 26.73
N ALA A 60 10.24 6.55 25.49
CA ALA A 60 9.93 7.88 24.99
C ALA A 60 8.68 8.50 25.63
N LEU A 61 7.70 7.70 26.08
CA LEU A 61 6.55 8.21 26.85
C LEU A 61 6.97 8.97 28.11
N GLU A 62 8.09 8.58 28.74
CA GLU A 62 8.59 9.19 29.97
C GLU A 62 9.65 10.27 29.71
N SER A 63 10.42 10.14 28.61
CA SER A 63 11.61 10.97 28.39
C SER A 63 11.41 12.13 27.43
N VAL A 64 10.36 12.13 26.60
CA VAL A 64 10.04 13.24 25.69
C VAL A 64 8.74 13.93 26.09
N SER A 65 8.54 15.15 25.57
CA SER A 65 7.29 15.89 25.80
C SER A 65 6.12 15.15 25.17
N ASN A 66 5.02 14.98 25.93
CA ASN A 66 3.75 14.44 25.45
C ASN A 66 2.84 15.53 24.88
N GLN A 67 3.33 16.74 24.70
CA GLN A 67 2.63 17.83 24.01
C GLN A 67 2.82 17.73 22.51
N TYR A 68 2.11 18.58 21.75
CA TYR A 68 2.22 18.61 20.29
C TYR A 68 3.68 18.79 19.83
N PRO A 69 4.24 17.85 19.06
CA PRO A 69 5.50 18.06 18.40
C PRO A 69 5.34 19.04 17.22
N PRO A 70 6.46 19.47 16.59
CA PRO A 70 6.37 20.28 15.37
C PRO A 70 5.49 19.61 14.29
N MET A 71 4.69 20.40 13.58
CA MET A 71 3.74 19.93 12.56
C MET A 71 4.42 19.04 11.50
N MET A 72 5.61 19.38 11.02
CA MET A 72 6.37 18.58 10.06
C MET A 72 6.94 17.27 10.64
N GLY A 73 6.82 17.05 11.95
CA GLY A 73 7.42 15.96 12.69
C GLY A 73 8.66 16.37 13.48
N LEU A 74 9.07 15.50 14.43
CA LEU A 74 10.25 15.72 15.24
C LEU A 74 11.52 15.82 14.36
N PRO A 75 12.44 16.76 14.68
CA PRO A 75 13.71 16.86 13.96
C PRO A 75 14.53 15.57 13.97
N SER A 76 14.51 14.83 15.10
CA SER A 76 15.14 13.51 15.24
C SER A 76 14.66 12.53 14.18
N LEU A 77 13.34 12.40 13.99
CA LEU A 77 12.78 11.49 12.99
C LEU A 77 13.03 11.97 11.57
N ARG A 78 12.87 13.25 11.29
CA ARG A 78 13.11 13.80 9.95
C ARG A 78 14.55 13.61 9.49
N THR A 79 15.51 13.83 10.41
CA THR A 79 16.93 13.56 10.17
C THR A 79 17.19 12.07 9.95
N ALA A 80 16.58 11.20 10.77
CA ALA A 80 16.70 9.75 10.61
C ALA A 80 16.13 9.28 9.27
N ILE A 81 15.00 9.83 8.81
CA ILE A 81 14.41 9.56 7.49
C ILE A 81 15.40 9.94 6.38
N ALA A 82 15.93 11.17 6.40
CA ALA A 82 16.87 11.61 5.37
C ALA A 82 18.13 10.73 5.32
N ALA A 83 18.70 10.38 6.47
CA ALA A 83 19.85 9.49 6.56
C ALA A 83 19.55 8.09 6.03
N HIS A 84 18.37 7.55 6.39
CA HIS A 84 17.89 6.23 5.94
C HIS A 84 17.74 6.15 4.42
N TYR A 85 17.08 7.13 3.80
CA TYR A 85 16.88 7.14 2.35
C TYR A 85 18.16 7.43 1.57
N ARG A 86 19.09 8.21 2.14
CA ARG A 86 20.44 8.33 1.57
C ARG A 86 21.15 6.99 1.55
N ARG A 87 21.13 6.24 2.67
CA ARG A 87 21.82 4.95 2.81
C ARG A 87 21.23 3.87 1.90
N HIS A 88 19.91 3.74 1.84
CA HIS A 88 19.25 2.63 1.16
C HIS A 88 18.88 2.91 -0.29
N GLN A 89 18.69 4.17 -0.67
CA GLN A 89 18.17 4.55 -1.99
C GLN A 89 18.98 5.66 -2.68
N GLY A 90 20.02 6.19 -2.05
CA GLY A 90 20.86 7.25 -2.60
C GLY A 90 20.14 8.61 -2.74
N LEU A 91 19.03 8.81 -2.03
CA LEU A 91 18.29 10.08 -2.04
C LEU A 91 18.92 11.07 -1.06
N ASP A 92 19.40 12.19 -1.57
CA ASP A 92 19.90 13.30 -0.76
C ASP A 92 18.76 14.28 -0.48
N LEU A 93 18.18 14.18 0.72
CA LEU A 93 17.01 14.93 1.17
C LEU A 93 17.39 15.95 2.24
N ASP A 94 16.88 17.17 2.12
CA ASP A 94 16.93 18.15 3.20
C ASP A 94 15.86 17.79 4.27
N PRO A 95 16.28 17.36 5.48
CA PRO A 95 15.32 16.97 6.51
C PRO A 95 14.41 18.10 6.97
N GLU A 96 14.80 19.38 6.79
CA GLU A 96 13.99 20.51 7.23
C GLU A 96 12.95 20.95 6.19
N ARG A 97 13.22 20.71 4.91
CA ARG A 97 12.40 21.26 3.82
C ARG A 97 11.69 20.22 2.97
N GLU A 98 12.24 18.99 2.94
CA GLU A 98 11.79 17.95 2.01
C GLU A 98 11.23 16.71 2.69
N VAL A 99 11.18 16.68 4.04
CA VAL A 99 10.68 15.53 4.82
C VAL A 99 9.58 15.96 5.78
N MET A 100 8.46 15.23 5.74
CA MET A 100 7.32 15.41 6.65
C MET A 100 6.85 14.07 7.20
N VAL A 101 6.49 14.03 8.48
CA VAL A 101 5.91 12.87 9.16
C VAL A 101 4.39 12.96 9.11
N THR A 102 3.72 11.84 8.84
CA THR A 102 2.27 11.76 8.70
C THR A 102 1.67 10.65 9.56
N SER A 103 0.37 10.71 9.82
CA SER A 103 -0.38 9.66 10.51
C SER A 103 -0.61 8.43 9.60
N GLY A 104 0.50 7.80 9.22
CA GLY A 104 0.57 6.71 8.26
C GLY A 104 0.47 7.18 6.81
N ALA A 105 0.72 6.25 5.90
CA ALA A 105 0.67 6.50 4.46
C ALA A 105 -0.73 6.89 3.97
N THR A 106 -1.79 6.44 4.64
CA THR A 106 -3.18 6.77 4.24
C THR A 106 -3.46 8.27 4.39
N GLU A 107 -2.98 8.89 5.47
CA GLU A 107 -3.07 10.34 5.64
C GLU A 107 -2.19 11.07 4.64
N ALA A 108 -0.96 10.58 4.40
CA ALA A 108 -0.07 11.12 3.37
C ALA A 108 -0.72 11.15 1.98
N LEU A 109 -1.38 10.06 1.58
CA LEU A 109 -2.12 9.97 0.32
C LEU A 109 -3.30 10.95 0.27
N ALA A 110 -4.11 10.99 1.33
CA ALA A 110 -5.26 11.90 1.41
C ALA A 110 -4.79 13.36 1.35
N GLY A 111 -3.77 13.72 2.13
CA GLY A 111 -3.19 15.05 2.15
C GLY A 111 -2.58 15.46 0.81
N ALA A 112 -1.86 14.56 0.14
CA ALA A 112 -1.28 14.81 -1.16
C ALA A 112 -2.36 15.05 -2.24
N LEU A 113 -3.40 14.22 -2.27
CA LEU A 113 -4.52 14.40 -3.22
C LEU A 113 -5.31 15.68 -2.95
N MET A 114 -5.61 15.98 -1.67
CA MET A 114 -6.27 17.25 -1.30
C MET A 114 -5.45 18.48 -1.67
N ALA A 115 -4.12 18.39 -1.53
CA ALA A 115 -3.23 19.51 -1.79
C ALA A 115 -3.01 19.80 -3.27
N LEU A 116 -3.03 18.75 -4.12
CA LEU A 116 -2.53 18.81 -5.49
C LEU A 116 -3.60 18.66 -6.57
N VAL A 117 -4.75 18.02 -6.26
CA VAL A 117 -5.84 17.80 -7.21
C VAL A 117 -6.83 18.96 -7.17
N ARG A 118 -7.18 19.47 -8.35
CA ARG A 118 -8.27 20.43 -8.53
C ARG A 118 -9.48 19.73 -9.15
N PRO A 119 -10.70 20.24 -8.95
CA PRO A 119 -11.87 19.67 -9.62
C PRO A 119 -11.68 19.62 -11.15
N GLY A 120 -11.83 18.41 -11.71
CA GLY A 120 -11.69 18.17 -13.15
C GLY A 120 -10.28 17.77 -13.62
N ASP A 121 -9.25 17.84 -12.77
CA ASP A 121 -7.91 17.32 -13.08
C ASP A 121 -7.97 15.80 -13.32
N GLU A 122 -7.31 15.31 -14.35
CA GLU A 122 -7.18 13.89 -14.60
C GLU A 122 -6.07 13.29 -13.73
N VAL A 123 -6.40 12.17 -13.08
CA VAL A 123 -5.48 11.39 -12.23
C VAL A 123 -5.35 9.99 -12.78
N VAL A 124 -4.14 9.63 -13.22
CA VAL A 124 -3.84 8.28 -13.72
C VAL A 124 -3.64 7.32 -12.55
N LEU A 125 -4.38 6.22 -12.56
CA LEU A 125 -4.33 5.13 -11.58
C LEU A 125 -3.98 3.83 -12.28
N PHE A 126 -3.09 3.04 -11.68
CA PHE A 126 -2.78 1.69 -12.14
C PHE A 126 -3.68 0.67 -11.45
N GLU A 127 -4.36 -0.15 -12.23
CA GLU A 127 -5.13 -1.30 -11.72
C GLU A 127 -4.34 -2.60 -11.94
N PRO A 128 -4.28 -3.49 -10.94
CA PRO A 128 -5.00 -3.47 -9.67
C PRO A 128 -4.45 -2.39 -8.73
N MET A 129 -5.32 -1.75 -7.93
CA MET A 129 -4.96 -0.62 -7.07
C MET A 129 -5.47 -0.80 -5.64
N TYR A 130 -4.76 -0.25 -4.67
CA TYR A 130 -5.24 -0.22 -3.29
C TYR A 130 -6.56 0.55 -3.18
N ASP A 131 -7.49 0.03 -2.41
CA ASP A 131 -8.90 0.46 -2.34
C ASP A 131 -9.11 1.94 -1.96
N ALA A 132 -8.17 2.54 -1.23
CA ALA A 132 -8.25 3.94 -0.83
C ALA A 132 -8.02 4.93 -1.98
N TYR A 133 -7.35 4.55 -3.08
CA TYR A 133 -6.92 5.51 -4.10
C TYR A 133 -8.11 6.14 -4.84
N LEU A 134 -8.99 5.32 -5.36
CA LEU A 134 -10.14 5.78 -6.16
C LEU A 134 -11.10 6.69 -5.37
N PRO A 135 -11.54 6.33 -4.15
CA PRO A 135 -12.37 7.22 -3.34
C PRO A 135 -11.71 8.55 -3.01
N LEU A 136 -10.41 8.55 -2.69
CA LEU A 136 -9.67 9.77 -2.38
C LEU A 136 -9.52 10.69 -3.60
N VAL A 137 -9.22 10.13 -4.79
CA VAL A 137 -9.16 10.89 -6.04
C VAL A 137 -10.51 11.53 -6.34
N ARG A 138 -11.61 10.77 -6.27
CA ARG A 138 -12.97 11.29 -6.48
C ARG A 138 -13.35 12.34 -5.44
N ARG A 139 -12.97 12.13 -4.19
CA ARG A 139 -13.25 13.08 -3.09
C ARG A 139 -12.50 14.41 -3.30
N ALA A 140 -11.28 14.35 -3.84
CA ALA A 140 -10.53 15.55 -4.22
C ALA A 140 -11.07 16.25 -5.47
N GLY A 141 -12.07 15.69 -6.16
CA GLY A 141 -12.64 16.22 -7.39
C GLY A 141 -11.89 15.79 -8.66
N GLY A 142 -10.94 14.88 -8.55
CA GLY A 142 -10.19 14.34 -9.67
C GLY A 142 -11.01 13.39 -10.54
N VAL A 143 -10.66 13.34 -11.82
CA VAL A 143 -11.22 12.41 -12.81
C VAL A 143 -10.26 11.25 -12.99
N PRO A 144 -10.59 10.03 -12.51
CA PRO A 144 -9.69 8.88 -12.61
C PRO A 144 -9.54 8.43 -14.07
N ARG A 145 -8.31 8.09 -14.46
CA ARG A 145 -7.94 7.44 -15.71
C ARG A 145 -7.19 6.16 -15.40
N PHE A 146 -7.64 5.03 -15.92
CA PHE A 146 -7.12 3.72 -15.51
C PHE A 146 -6.15 3.14 -16.52
N VAL A 147 -4.97 2.73 -16.04
CA VAL A 147 -4.03 1.85 -16.73
C VAL A 147 -4.21 0.45 -16.17
N THR A 148 -4.80 -0.44 -16.96
CA THR A 148 -5.05 -1.83 -16.54
C THR A 148 -3.81 -2.68 -16.75
N LEU A 149 -3.15 -3.07 -15.66
CA LEU A 149 -2.03 -4.01 -15.68
C LEU A 149 -2.54 -5.45 -15.74
N LYS A 150 -1.91 -6.28 -16.56
CA LYS A 150 -2.36 -7.65 -16.83
C LYS A 150 -1.43 -8.71 -16.22
N PRO A 151 -2.02 -9.80 -15.66
CA PRO A 151 -1.24 -10.95 -15.26
C PRO A 151 -0.52 -11.59 -16.47
N PRO A 152 0.54 -12.37 -16.27
CA PRO A 152 1.15 -12.69 -14.98
C PRO A 152 2.17 -11.64 -14.50
N HIS A 153 2.57 -10.68 -15.33
CA HIS A 153 3.73 -9.82 -15.07
C HIS A 153 3.38 -8.39 -14.66
N PHE A 154 2.15 -7.93 -14.88
CA PHE A 154 1.65 -6.59 -14.50
C PHE A 154 2.60 -5.45 -14.93
N ARG A 155 3.08 -5.49 -16.20
CA ARG A 155 4.04 -4.51 -16.75
C ARG A 155 3.33 -3.23 -17.17
N ILE A 156 4.09 -2.12 -17.11
CA ILE A 156 3.66 -0.84 -17.66
C ILE A 156 4.01 -0.83 -19.15
N GLU A 157 3.00 -0.61 -20.00
CA GLU A 157 3.13 -0.60 -21.45
C GLU A 157 2.94 0.82 -22.01
N ASP A 158 3.74 1.20 -23.02
CA ASP A 158 3.68 2.51 -23.69
C ASP A 158 2.28 2.82 -24.23
N ALA A 159 1.70 1.86 -24.95
CA ALA A 159 0.36 2.03 -25.53
C ALA A 159 -0.72 2.26 -24.46
N ALA A 160 -0.59 1.61 -23.28
CA ALA A 160 -1.53 1.78 -22.19
C ALA A 160 -1.40 3.18 -21.56
N LEU A 161 -0.19 3.70 -21.39
CA LEU A 161 0.03 5.08 -20.94
C LEU A 161 -0.46 6.09 -21.98
N ALA A 162 -0.13 5.90 -23.26
CA ALA A 162 -0.54 6.79 -24.34
C ALA A 162 -2.06 6.91 -24.48
N ALA A 163 -2.80 5.85 -24.14
CA ALA A 163 -4.26 5.85 -24.19
C ALA A 163 -4.92 6.70 -23.08
N VAL A 164 -4.23 6.96 -21.97
CA VAL A 164 -4.83 7.61 -20.79
C VAL A 164 -4.24 8.96 -20.44
N PHE A 165 -2.97 9.24 -20.81
CA PHE A 165 -2.36 10.55 -20.57
C PHE A 165 -2.86 11.58 -21.57
N SER A 166 -3.17 12.77 -21.07
CA SER A 166 -3.63 13.93 -21.87
C SER A 166 -3.09 15.22 -21.26
N GLU A 167 -3.30 16.35 -21.96
CA GLU A 167 -2.96 17.69 -21.44
C GLU A 167 -3.70 18.05 -20.13
N ARG A 168 -4.72 17.29 -19.76
CA ARG A 168 -5.44 17.45 -18.50
C ARG A 168 -4.90 16.52 -17.39
N THR A 169 -3.95 15.65 -17.71
CA THR A 169 -3.34 14.77 -16.71
C THR A 169 -2.51 15.59 -15.75
N ARG A 170 -3.00 15.69 -14.52
CA ARG A 170 -2.33 16.44 -13.45
C ARG A 170 -1.44 15.56 -12.60
N LEU A 171 -1.94 14.37 -12.28
CA LEU A 171 -1.24 13.42 -11.41
C LEU A 171 -1.25 12.01 -11.96
N VAL A 172 -0.25 11.26 -11.52
CA VAL A 172 -0.24 9.80 -11.58
C VAL A 172 0.01 9.26 -10.18
N LEU A 173 -0.71 8.23 -9.78
CA LEU A 173 -0.51 7.53 -8.52
C LEU A 173 0.04 6.14 -8.80
N LEU A 174 1.28 5.90 -8.36
CA LEU A 174 2.01 4.64 -8.50
C LEU A 174 2.16 3.97 -7.15
N ASN A 175 1.92 2.65 -7.08
CA ASN A 175 2.30 1.83 -5.94
C ASN A 175 3.42 0.88 -6.34
N ASN A 176 4.60 1.00 -5.72
CA ASN A 176 5.78 0.17 -6.03
C ASN A 176 6.59 -0.15 -4.76
N PRO A 177 6.74 -1.41 -4.39
CA PRO A 177 6.11 -2.64 -4.92
C PRO A 177 4.59 -2.63 -4.92
N LEU A 178 3.99 -3.28 -5.92
CA LEU A 178 2.55 -3.22 -6.18
C LEU A 178 1.76 -4.18 -5.28
N ASN A 179 0.85 -3.68 -4.49
CA ASN A 179 -0.21 -4.44 -3.85
C ASN A 179 -1.46 -4.38 -4.76
N PRO A 180 -2.03 -5.51 -5.21
CA PRO A 180 -1.93 -6.87 -4.66
C PRO A 180 -0.97 -7.82 -5.39
N SER A 181 -0.43 -7.47 -6.56
CA SER A 181 0.24 -8.43 -7.45
C SER A 181 1.65 -8.82 -7.03
N ALA A 182 2.23 -8.14 -6.04
CA ALA A 182 3.61 -8.34 -5.59
C ALA A 182 4.69 -8.02 -6.66
N THR A 183 4.30 -7.30 -7.71
CA THR A 183 5.20 -6.84 -8.77
C THR A 183 6.12 -5.73 -8.25
N VAL A 184 7.39 -5.77 -8.64
CA VAL A 184 8.36 -4.69 -8.44
C VAL A 184 8.70 -4.11 -9.79
N PHE A 185 8.32 -2.86 -10.01
CA PHE A 185 8.63 -2.16 -11.25
C PHE A 185 10.11 -1.83 -11.32
N GLY A 186 10.73 -2.16 -12.44
CA GLY A 186 12.14 -1.92 -12.71
C GLY A 186 12.41 -0.65 -13.50
N ALA A 187 13.65 -0.48 -13.93
CA ALA A 187 14.11 0.72 -14.65
C ALA A 187 13.32 0.98 -15.95
N ASP A 188 12.93 -0.08 -16.68
CA ASP A 188 12.17 0.05 -17.92
C ASP A 188 10.76 0.62 -17.66
N ASP A 189 10.01 -0.01 -16.73
CA ASP A 189 8.65 0.45 -16.37
C ASP A 189 8.67 1.89 -15.84
N LEU A 190 9.59 2.17 -14.91
CA LEU A 190 9.69 3.48 -14.27
C LEU A 190 10.25 4.54 -15.22
N GLY A 191 11.19 4.17 -16.11
CA GLY A 191 11.71 5.05 -17.16
C GLY A 191 10.63 5.50 -18.14
N LEU A 192 9.76 4.56 -18.53
CA LEU A 192 8.62 4.83 -19.39
C LEU A 192 7.63 5.78 -18.69
N LEU A 193 7.24 5.49 -17.46
CA LEU A 193 6.36 6.36 -16.68
C LEU A 193 6.95 7.76 -16.49
N ALA A 194 8.25 7.86 -16.17
CA ALA A 194 8.95 9.12 -16.02
C ALA A 194 8.93 9.96 -17.31
N ALA A 195 9.06 9.32 -18.50
CA ALA A 195 8.96 10.01 -19.77
C ALA A 195 7.58 10.65 -19.97
N PHE A 196 6.50 9.93 -19.65
CA PHE A 196 5.14 10.47 -19.70
C PHE A 196 4.93 11.59 -18.68
N CYS A 197 5.38 11.42 -17.43
CA CYS A 197 5.29 12.48 -16.43
C CYS A 197 6.00 13.78 -16.87
N ARG A 198 7.18 13.66 -17.48
CA ARG A 198 7.89 14.85 -18.01
C ARG A 198 7.19 15.47 -19.20
N ARG A 199 6.70 14.66 -20.14
CA ARG A 199 6.01 15.12 -21.34
C ARG A 199 4.75 15.91 -21.03
N PHE A 200 3.96 15.45 -20.06
CA PHE A 200 2.67 16.04 -19.68
C PHE A 200 2.75 16.90 -18.41
N GLU A 201 3.96 17.16 -17.91
CA GLU A 201 4.21 17.93 -16.67
C GLU A 201 3.42 17.38 -15.45
N ALA A 202 3.12 16.08 -15.45
CA ALA A 202 2.37 15.43 -14.40
C ALA A 202 3.21 15.23 -13.14
N ILE A 203 2.58 15.36 -11.97
CA ILE A 203 3.16 15.04 -10.66
C ILE A 203 2.92 13.56 -10.38
N ALA A 204 3.94 12.85 -9.89
CA ALA A 204 3.81 11.47 -9.45
C ALA A 204 3.66 11.39 -7.93
N ILE A 205 2.57 10.79 -7.44
CA ILE A 205 2.44 10.34 -6.05
C ILE A 205 2.84 8.87 -6.03
N CYS A 206 3.92 8.56 -5.32
CA CYS A 206 4.49 7.22 -5.25
C CYS A 206 4.28 6.62 -3.87
N ASP A 207 3.32 5.71 -3.77
CA ASP A 207 3.13 4.88 -2.59
C ASP A 207 4.17 3.76 -2.61
N GLU A 208 5.29 4.02 -1.93
CA GLU A 208 6.45 3.13 -1.88
C GLU A 208 6.62 2.47 -0.49
N VAL A 209 5.51 2.27 0.23
CA VAL A 209 5.53 1.71 1.59
C VAL A 209 6.15 0.32 1.72
N TRP A 210 6.26 -0.41 0.61
CA TRP A 210 6.82 -1.77 0.53
C TRP A 210 8.30 -1.82 0.15
N GLU A 211 8.97 -0.69 0.06
CA GLU A 211 10.33 -0.51 -0.46
C GLU A 211 11.40 -1.39 0.18
N HIS A 212 11.21 -1.82 1.44
CA HIS A 212 12.09 -2.76 2.13
C HIS A 212 11.70 -4.22 1.96
N VAL A 213 10.51 -4.51 1.43
CA VAL A 213 9.99 -5.86 1.25
C VAL A 213 10.10 -6.25 -0.21
N ILE A 214 11.33 -6.51 -0.64
CA ILE A 214 11.73 -6.87 -2.01
C ILE A 214 12.68 -8.05 -1.93
N PHE A 215 12.55 -9.01 -2.84
CA PHE A 215 13.22 -10.30 -2.80
C PHE A 215 14.11 -10.55 -4.01
N ASP A 216 14.81 -11.69 -3.99
CA ASP A 216 15.55 -12.25 -5.11
C ASP A 216 16.68 -11.33 -5.64
N GLY A 217 17.40 -10.67 -4.70
CA GLY A 217 18.50 -9.76 -5.03
C GLY A 217 18.08 -8.45 -5.73
N ARG A 218 16.78 -8.21 -5.89
CA ARG A 218 16.26 -6.96 -6.45
C ARG A 218 16.47 -5.80 -5.49
N ARG A 219 16.56 -4.60 -6.05
CA ARG A 219 16.62 -3.34 -5.28
C ARG A 219 15.44 -2.45 -5.64
N HIS A 220 14.92 -1.74 -4.65
CA HIS A 220 13.94 -0.70 -4.89
C HIS A 220 14.58 0.45 -5.67
N LEU A 221 13.93 0.84 -6.75
CA LEU A 221 14.26 2.05 -7.50
C LEU A 221 13.16 3.07 -7.26
N PRO A 222 13.41 4.14 -6.48
CA PRO A 222 12.41 5.18 -6.29
C PRO A 222 12.27 6.01 -7.57
N LEU A 223 11.02 6.30 -7.96
CA LEU A 223 10.77 7.12 -9.16
C LEU A 223 11.42 8.52 -9.04
N MET A 224 11.49 9.06 -7.83
CA MET A 224 12.13 10.34 -7.50
C MET A 224 13.61 10.40 -7.92
N ALA A 225 14.31 9.27 -7.97
CA ALA A 225 15.73 9.21 -8.34
C ALA A 225 15.97 9.30 -9.86
N LEU A 226 14.92 9.15 -10.67
CA LEU A 226 15.09 9.22 -12.13
C LEU A 226 15.24 10.67 -12.61
N PRO A 227 15.98 10.89 -13.72
CA PRO A 227 16.20 12.24 -14.27
C PRO A 227 14.89 13.01 -14.52
N GLY A 228 14.80 14.22 -13.95
CA GLY A 228 13.65 15.11 -14.09
C GLY A 228 12.41 14.70 -13.27
N MET A 229 12.58 13.75 -12.31
CA MET A 229 11.46 13.31 -11.47
C MET A 229 11.51 13.90 -10.05
N ARG A 230 12.66 14.39 -9.57
CA ARG A 230 12.79 14.92 -8.22
C ARG A 230 11.79 16.03 -7.91
N GLU A 231 11.64 16.98 -8.81
CA GLU A 231 10.80 18.18 -8.62
C GLU A 231 9.31 17.89 -8.77
N ARG A 232 8.97 16.71 -9.25
CA ARG A 232 7.58 16.31 -9.54
C ARG A 232 7.13 15.03 -8.87
N THR A 233 7.90 14.51 -7.89
CA THR A 233 7.54 13.28 -7.16
C THR A 233 7.23 13.59 -5.70
N VAL A 234 6.11 13.05 -5.23
CA VAL A 234 5.75 12.91 -3.83
C VAL A 234 5.94 11.45 -3.47
N LYS A 235 7.03 11.14 -2.76
CA LYS A 235 7.33 9.78 -2.30
C LYS A 235 6.70 9.57 -0.92
N ILE A 236 6.00 8.46 -0.73
CA ILE A 236 5.37 8.08 0.53
C ILE A 236 5.99 6.77 1.03
N GLY A 237 6.46 6.80 2.29
CA GLY A 237 6.97 5.65 3.02
C GLY A 237 6.17 5.35 4.28
N SER A 238 6.44 4.19 4.91
CA SER A 238 5.70 3.77 6.11
C SER A 238 6.55 2.96 7.07
N ALA A 239 6.75 3.49 8.27
CA ALA A 239 7.37 2.74 9.37
C ALA A 239 6.59 1.48 9.73
N GLY A 240 5.26 1.51 9.59
CA GLY A 240 4.39 0.36 9.84
C GLY A 240 4.71 -0.83 8.95
N LYS A 241 5.20 -0.62 7.73
CA LYS A 241 5.61 -1.69 6.82
C LYS A 241 7.07 -2.10 7.03
N ILE A 242 7.94 -1.14 7.33
CA ILE A 242 9.37 -1.38 7.60
C ILE A 242 9.55 -2.21 8.88
N PHE A 243 8.77 -1.94 9.92
CA PHE A 243 8.96 -2.56 11.25
C PHE A 243 7.82 -3.50 11.65
N SER A 244 6.90 -3.85 10.76
CA SER A 244 5.71 -4.67 11.13
C SER A 244 4.88 -4.05 12.27
N LEU A 245 4.83 -2.72 12.35
CA LEU A 245 4.13 -1.93 13.37
C LEU A 245 3.00 -1.12 12.71
N THR A 246 2.15 -1.80 11.94
CA THR A 246 1.13 -1.17 11.10
C THR A 246 0.13 -0.33 11.89
N GLY A 247 -0.19 -0.72 13.13
CA GLY A 247 -1.08 -0.01 14.03
C GLY A 247 -0.51 1.31 14.57
N TRP A 248 0.80 1.55 14.47
CA TRP A 248 1.41 2.80 14.95
C TRP A 248 1.10 4.00 14.07
N LYS A 249 0.72 3.77 12.83
CA LYS A 249 0.33 4.83 11.90
C LYS A 249 1.37 5.95 11.76
N VAL A 250 2.65 5.59 11.65
CA VAL A 250 3.74 6.53 11.34
C VAL A 250 4.14 6.36 9.89
N GLY A 251 3.88 7.38 9.09
CA GLY A 251 4.24 7.48 7.68
C GLY A 251 5.15 8.67 7.41
N PHE A 252 5.70 8.71 6.21
CA PHE A 252 6.62 9.75 5.75
C PHE A 252 6.21 10.26 4.38
N VAL A 253 6.40 11.55 4.16
CA VAL A 253 6.33 12.17 2.83
C VAL A 253 7.68 12.80 2.54
N MET A 254 8.24 12.49 1.38
CA MET A 254 9.42 13.12 0.83
C MET A 254 9.07 13.78 -0.51
N ALA A 255 9.39 15.05 -0.66
CA ALA A 255 9.14 15.81 -1.87
C ALA A 255 10.05 17.04 -1.92
N ALA A 256 10.34 17.56 -3.11
CA ALA A 256 11.05 18.81 -3.24
C ALA A 256 10.31 19.97 -2.53
N GLU A 257 11.05 20.95 -2.00
CA GLU A 257 10.52 22.03 -1.16
C GLU A 257 9.25 22.72 -1.74
N PRO A 258 9.14 23.03 -3.04
CA PRO A 258 7.92 23.66 -3.58
C PRO A 258 6.66 22.80 -3.42
N LEU A 259 6.78 21.49 -3.60
CA LEU A 259 5.68 20.55 -3.35
C LEU A 259 5.43 20.39 -1.86
N MET A 260 6.49 20.19 -1.06
CA MET A 260 6.38 20.01 0.39
C MET A 260 5.65 21.18 1.06
N ARG A 261 5.90 22.40 0.63
CA ARG A 261 5.22 23.60 1.15
C ARG A 261 3.69 23.56 0.98
N VAL A 262 3.20 22.97 -0.11
CA VAL A 262 1.75 22.81 -0.35
C VAL A 262 1.20 21.62 0.44
N LEU A 263 1.93 20.50 0.44
CA LEU A 263 1.56 19.28 1.16
C LEU A 263 1.44 19.51 2.67
N SER A 264 2.40 20.24 3.25
CA SER A 264 2.40 20.53 4.69
C SER A 264 1.20 21.36 5.13
N ARG A 265 0.70 22.25 4.28
CA ARG A 265 -0.52 23.04 4.57
C ARG A 265 -1.77 22.17 4.62
N ALA A 266 -1.88 21.14 3.78
CA ALA A 266 -2.98 20.20 3.86
C ALA A 266 -2.87 19.31 5.11
N HIS A 267 -1.68 18.78 5.38
CA HIS A 267 -1.38 18.00 6.59
C HIS A 267 -1.75 18.74 7.88
N GLN A 268 -1.44 20.03 7.97
CA GLN A 268 -1.74 20.86 9.14
C GLN A 268 -3.24 20.84 9.51
N PHE A 269 -4.14 20.72 8.55
CA PHE A 269 -5.58 20.75 8.78
C PHE A 269 -6.24 19.35 8.76
N LEU A 270 -5.48 18.30 8.47
CA LEU A 270 -5.94 16.91 8.54
C LEU A 270 -5.67 16.30 9.91
N THR A 271 -4.41 16.14 10.25
CA THR A 271 -3.98 15.47 11.50
C THR A 271 -3.06 16.33 12.35
N PHE A 272 -2.49 17.38 11.77
CA PHE A 272 -1.54 18.30 12.37
C PHE A 272 -0.21 17.64 12.75
N THR A 273 -0.22 16.52 13.47
CA THR A 273 0.99 15.85 13.96
C THR A 273 0.72 14.40 14.34
N THR A 274 1.80 13.66 14.57
CA THR A 274 1.81 12.26 14.98
C THR A 274 2.40 12.13 16.39
N PRO A 275 1.99 11.16 17.23
CA PRO A 275 2.46 11.00 18.60
C PRO A 275 4.01 11.02 18.72
N PRO A 276 4.57 11.85 19.60
CA PRO A 276 6.02 12.07 19.65
C PRO A 276 6.81 10.84 20.10
N ASN A 277 6.27 10.04 21.01
CA ASN A 277 6.90 8.79 21.44
C ASN A 277 7.07 7.76 20.33
N LEU A 278 6.11 7.67 19.41
CA LEU A 278 6.19 6.80 18.24
C LEU A 278 7.19 7.34 17.22
N GLN A 279 7.27 8.67 17.08
CA GLN A 279 8.25 9.29 16.20
C GLN A 279 9.69 9.01 16.68
N GLU A 280 9.98 9.14 17.98
CA GLU A 280 11.29 8.83 18.55
C GLU A 280 11.65 7.35 18.37
N ALA A 281 10.71 6.45 18.60
CA ALA A 281 10.93 5.03 18.39
C ALA A 281 11.21 4.67 16.94
N VAL A 282 10.53 5.32 16.00
CA VAL A 282 10.76 5.12 14.57
C VAL A 282 12.11 5.71 14.17
N ALA A 283 12.52 6.87 14.72
CA ALA A 283 13.84 7.44 14.49
C ALA A 283 14.94 6.46 14.92
N TYR A 284 14.79 5.86 16.13
CA TYR A 284 15.67 4.79 16.58
C TYR A 284 15.69 3.61 15.61
N GLY A 285 14.53 3.14 15.18
CA GLY A 285 14.38 1.99 14.27
C GLY A 285 15.06 2.22 12.91
N LEU A 286 14.93 3.42 12.32
CA LEU A 286 15.54 3.77 11.04
C LEU A 286 17.07 3.81 11.10
N GLY A 287 17.64 3.98 12.29
CA GLY A 287 19.08 3.90 12.56
C GLY A 287 19.64 2.49 12.69
N LYS A 288 18.81 1.42 12.60
CA LYS A 288 19.30 0.04 12.65
C LYS A 288 20.26 -0.26 11.52
N ASP A 289 21.13 -1.24 11.72
CA ASP A 289 22.12 -1.66 10.73
C ASP A 289 21.47 -2.41 9.55
N ASP A 290 22.24 -2.65 8.48
CA ASP A 290 21.75 -3.36 7.29
C ASP A 290 21.34 -4.80 7.60
N ALA A 291 21.99 -5.44 8.60
CA ALA A 291 21.70 -6.81 9.00
C ALA A 291 20.24 -6.97 9.48
N TYR A 292 19.65 -5.94 10.10
CA TYR A 292 18.24 -5.96 10.47
C TYR A 292 17.34 -6.06 9.22
N PHE A 293 17.57 -5.18 8.23
CA PHE A 293 16.73 -5.13 7.02
C PHE A 293 16.95 -6.37 6.13
N GLU A 294 18.17 -6.89 6.10
CA GLU A 294 18.51 -8.13 5.38
C GLU A 294 17.86 -9.34 6.04
N GLY A 295 17.94 -9.44 7.37
CA GLY A 295 17.29 -10.50 8.15
C GLY A 295 15.78 -10.50 7.95
N MET A 296 15.12 -9.34 8.05
CA MET A 296 13.68 -9.20 7.79
C MET A 296 13.30 -9.69 6.38
N ARG A 297 14.06 -9.28 5.34
CA ARG A 297 13.83 -9.74 3.96
C ARG A 297 14.01 -11.24 3.81
N ALA A 298 15.07 -11.79 4.43
CA ALA A 298 15.33 -13.23 4.38
C ALA A 298 14.22 -14.04 5.05
N ASP A 299 13.73 -13.58 6.20
CA ASP A 299 12.61 -14.22 6.92
C ASP A 299 11.34 -14.21 6.08
N LEU A 300 10.98 -13.08 5.51
CA LEU A 300 9.80 -12.96 4.64
C LEU A 300 9.95 -13.76 3.35
N ALA A 301 11.15 -13.82 2.76
CA ALA A 301 11.40 -14.65 1.58
C ALA A 301 11.20 -16.14 1.88
N ARG A 302 11.66 -16.63 3.05
CA ARG A 302 11.41 -18.02 3.48
C ARG A 302 9.92 -18.31 3.62
N SER A 303 9.15 -17.41 4.25
CA SER A 303 7.70 -17.56 4.40
C SER A 303 6.98 -17.54 3.04
N ARG A 304 7.42 -16.64 2.11
CA ARG A 304 6.94 -16.61 0.72
C ARG A 304 7.15 -17.96 0.04
N ASP A 305 8.40 -18.44 0.05
CA ASP A 305 8.79 -19.65 -0.66
C ASP A 305 8.10 -20.89 -0.07
N ARG A 306 7.92 -20.94 1.26
CA ARG A 306 7.15 -21.99 1.95
C ARG A 306 5.71 -22.03 1.46
N LEU A 307 5.00 -20.88 1.48
CA LEU A 307 3.61 -20.85 1.03
C LEU A 307 3.50 -21.13 -0.46
N ALA A 308 4.37 -20.54 -1.29
CA ALA A 308 4.38 -20.76 -2.74
C ALA A 308 4.60 -22.23 -3.10
N ALA A 309 5.60 -22.88 -2.50
CA ALA A 309 5.86 -24.31 -2.71
C ALA A 309 4.70 -25.18 -2.22
N GLY A 310 4.10 -24.83 -1.07
CA GLY A 310 2.94 -25.53 -0.52
C GLY A 310 1.74 -25.46 -1.46
N LEU A 311 1.37 -24.26 -1.92
CA LEU A 311 0.24 -24.05 -2.84
C LEU A 311 0.49 -24.73 -4.20
N SER A 312 1.71 -24.62 -4.76
CA SER A 312 2.04 -25.30 -6.02
C SER A 312 1.94 -26.82 -5.90
N ARG A 313 2.40 -27.40 -4.79
CA ARG A 313 2.36 -28.84 -4.55
C ARG A 313 0.93 -29.39 -4.50
N ILE A 314 -0.04 -28.61 -4.04
CA ILE A 314 -1.45 -29.03 -4.00
C ILE A 314 -2.22 -28.73 -5.28
N GLY A 315 -1.63 -28.01 -6.26
CA GLY A 315 -2.20 -27.82 -7.59
C GLY A 315 -2.50 -26.37 -7.99
N PHE A 316 -2.18 -25.36 -7.16
CA PHE A 316 -2.34 -23.97 -7.58
C PHE A 316 -1.24 -23.50 -8.53
N THR A 317 -1.60 -22.66 -9.49
CA THR A 317 -0.66 -21.90 -10.30
C THR A 317 -0.28 -20.62 -9.56
N VAL A 318 0.89 -20.60 -8.92
CA VAL A 318 1.40 -19.43 -8.19
C VAL A 318 2.03 -18.46 -9.17
N LEU A 319 1.62 -17.19 -9.11
CA LEU A 319 2.18 -16.11 -9.93
C LEU A 319 3.48 -15.55 -9.30
N PRO A 320 4.34 -14.87 -10.10
CA PRO A 320 5.58 -14.27 -9.58
C PRO A 320 5.31 -13.29 -8.43
N SER A 321 6.09 -13.39 -7.35
CA SER A 321 6.03 -12.50 -6.19
C SER A 321 7.43 -11.98 -5.87
N ALA A 322 7.71 -10.74 -6.28
CA ALA A 322 9.03 -10.11 -6.15
C ALA A 322 9.11 -9.10 -4.99
N GLY A 323 7.97 -8.70 -4.43
CA GLY A 323 7.90 -7.75 -3.32
C GLY A 323 6.60 -7.86 -2.54
N THR A 324 6.42 -6.99 -1.55
CA THR A 324 5.31 -7.02 -0.57
C THR A 324 5.34 -8.29 0.28
N TYR A 325 4.33 -8.56 1.11
CA TYR A 325 4.17 -9.88 1.76
C TYR A 325 2.94 -10.64 1.25
N PHE A 326 2.67 -10.46 -0.05
CA PHE A 326 1.60 -11.17 -0.73
C PHE A 326 2.15 -12.04 -1.85
N LEU A 327 1.46 -13.14 -2.10
CA LEU A 327 1.53 -13.86 -3.35
C LEU A 327 0.13 -14.02 -3.92
N THR A 328 0.08 -14.19 -5.23
CA THR A 328 -1.18 -14.40 -5.94
C THR A 328 -1.16 -15.74 -6.66
N VAL A 329 -2.35 -16.33 -6.82
CA VAL A 329 -2.56 -17.55 -7.59
C VAL A 329 -3.53 -17.28 -8.73
N ASP A 330 -3.24 -17.87 -9.89
CA ASP A 330 -4.15 -17.90 -11.03
C ASP A 330 -5.19 -19.02 -10.81
N LEU A 331 -6.46 -18.68 -10.93
CA LEU A 331 -7.59 -19.56 -10.74
C LEU A 331 -8.13 -20.13 -12.06
N THR A 332 -7.47 -19.85 -13.19
CA THR A 332 -7.87 -20.36 -14.50
C THR A 332 -7.99 -21.89 -14.46
N GLY A 333 -9.16 -22.40 -14.82
CA GLY A 333 -9.49 -23.82 -14.74
C GLY A 333 -9.96 -24.31 -13.35
N LEU A 334 -9.92 -23.44 -12.31
CA LEU A 334 -10.44 -23.74 -10.96
C LEU A 334 -11.73 -22.95 -10.65
N ALA A 335 -11.79 -21.70 -11.09
CA ALA A 335 -12.94 -20.84 -10.90
C ALA A 335 -12.93 -19.69 -11.93
N ASP A 336 -14.12 -19.27 -12.36
CA ASP A 336 -14.33 -18.14 -13.26
C ASP A 336 -14.58 -16.82 -12.48
N ASP A 337 -14.78 -16.90 -11.17
CA ASP A 337 -15.03 -15.77 -10.28
C ASP A 337 -14.23 -15.90 -8.99
N ASP A 338 -13.30 -15.00 -8.81
CA ASP A 338 -12.39 -14.99 -7.64
C ASP A 338 -13.08 -14.62 -6.33
N VAL A 339 -14.20 -13.85 -6.38
CA VAL A 339 -15.00 -13.54 -5.19
C VAL A 339 -15.68 -14.80 -4.69
N ALA A 340 -16.43 -15.49 -5.56
CA ALA A 340 -17.09 -16.74 -5.21
C ALA A 340 -16.08 -17.82 -4.76
N PHE A 341 -14.90 -17.86 -5.39
CA PHE A 341 -13.83 -18.75 -4.97
C PHE A 341 -13.33 -18.43 -3.53
N CYS A 342 -13.03 -17.16 -3.22
CA CYS A 342 -12.56 -16.75 -1.90
C CYS A 342 -13.60 -17.00 -0.81
N GLU A 343 -14.89 -16.79 -1.11
CA GLU A 343 -16.00 -17.12 -0.20
C GLU A 343 -16.09 -18.63 0.07
N ARG A 344 -15.98 -19.43 -0.98
CA ARG A 344 -16.00 -20.90 -0.88
C ARG A 344 -14.84 -21.43 -0.05
N ILE A 345 -13.61 -21.01 -0.31
CA ILE A 345 -12.46 -21.51 0.46
C ILE A 345 -12.51 -21.08 1.93
N ALA A 346 -13.09 -19.92 2.23
CA ALA A 346 -13.28 -19.48 3.60
C ALA A 346 -14.33 -20.33 4.36
N SER A 347 -15.47 -20.62 3.72
CA SER A 347 -16.59 -21.34 4.34
C SER A 347 -16.39 -22.86 4.37
N GLU A 348 -15.86 -23.46 3.30
CA GLU A 348 -15.76 -24.92 3.15
C GLU A 348 -14.39 -25.49 3.51
N HIS A 349 -13.32 -24.70 3.30
CA HIS A 349 -11.95 -25.14 3.54
C HIS A 349 -11.26 -24.40 4.71
N GLY A 350 -11.94 -23.41 5.30
CA GLY A 350 -11.44 -22.69 6.47
C GLY A 350 -10.15 -21.90 6.23
N VAL A 351 -9.98 -21.31 5.03
CA VAL A 351 -8.88 -20.40 4.69
C VAL A 351 -9.44 -19.18 3.95
N ALA A 352 -9.20 -17.98 4.48
CA ALA A 352 -9.60 -16.75 3.84
C ALA A 352 -8.47 -16.15 2.99
N ALA A 353 -8.80 -15.72 1.78
CA ALA A 353 -7.96 -14.99 0.84
C ALA A 353 -8.67 -13.72 0.36
N ILE A 354 -8.02 -12.90 -0.46
CA ILE A 354 -8.63 -11.72 -1.06
C ILE A 354 -8.77 -11.90 -2.57
N PRO A 355 -9.98 -11.71 -3.14
CA PRO A 355 -10.18 -11.69 -4.58
C PRO A 355 -9.51 -10.45 -5.18
N VAL A 356 -8.69 -10.64 -6.22
CA VAL A 356 -7.93 -9.55 -6.83
C VAL A 356 -8.83 -8.67 -7.72
N SER A 357 -9.97 -9.18 -8.19
CA SER A 357 -10.98 -8.38 -8.91
C SER A 357 -11.44 -7.16 -8.13
N ALA A 358 -11.45 -7.22 -6.79
CA ALA A 358 -11.82 -6.09 -5.93
C ALA A 358 -10.87 -4.88 -6.05
N PHE A 359 -9.68 -5.07 -6.63
CA PHE A 359 -8.70 -4.00 -6.87
C PHE A 359 -8.79 -3.41 -8.29
N TYR A 360 -9.76 -3.84 -9.09
CA TYR A 360 -10.04 -3.33 -10.43
C TYR A 360 -11.37 -2.60 -10.47
N ALA A 361 -11.37 -1.31 -10.78
CA ALA A 361 -12.60 -0.53 -10.87
C ALA A 361 -13.49 -0.97 -12.05
N GLN A 362 -12.89 -1.56 -13.09
CA GLN A 362 -13.57 -1.99 -14.30
C GLN A 362 -13.78 -3.52 -14.41
N GLY A 363 -13.41 -4.28 -13.37
CA GLY A 363 -13.67 -5.72 -13.28
C GLY A 363 -13.03 -6.57 -14.39
N SER A 364 -11.91 -6.11 -14.95
CA SER A 364 -11.26 -6.73 -16.12
C SER A 364 -10.51 -8.04 -15.82
N VAL A 365 -10.20 -8.32 -14.56
CA VAL A 365 -9.52 -9.54 -14.09
C VAL A 365 -10.32 -10.13 -12.94
N ARG A 366 -10.76 -11.40 -13.06
CA ARG A 366 -11.65 -12.05 -12.09
C ARG A 366 -11.21 -13.47 -11.70
N ASN A 367 -9.97 -13.81 -11.99
CA ASN A 367 -9.45 -15.16 -11.84
C ASN A 367 -8.14 -15.20 -11.00
N ILE A 368 -8.00 -14.29 -10.04
CA ILE A 368 -6.80 -14.24 -9.20
C ILE A 368 -7.17 -14.10 -7.72
N ALA A 369 -6.59 -14.93 -6.86
CA ALA A 369 -6.69 -14.79 -5.41
C ALA A 369 -5.34 -14.38 -4.82
N ARG A 370 -5.36 -13.49 -3.80
CA ARG A 370 -4.18 -13.02 -3.08
C ARG A 370 -4.11 -13.62 -1.68
N PHE A 371 -2.94 -14.12 -1.31
CA PHE A 371 -2.62 -14.66 0.01
C PHE A 371 -1.49 -13.86 0.67
N CYS A 372 -1.58 -13.64 1.98
CA CYS A 372 -0.52 -13.05 2.79
C CYS A 372 0.35 -14.14 3.39
N PHE A 373 1.66 -14.08 3.15
CA PHE A 373 2.62 -15.03 3.69
C PHE A 373 3.38 -14.54 4.94
N ALA A 374 3.12 -13.31 5.40
CA ALA A 374 3.72 -12.79 6.64
C ALA A 374 3.04 -13.38 7.88
N LYS A 375 3.09 -14.70 8.00
CA LYS A 375 2.46 -15.51 9.03
C LYS A 375 3.47 -16.50 9.62
N ALA A 376 3.15 -17.06 10.78
CA ALA A 376 3.94 -18.12 11.35
C ALA A 376 3.95 -19.37 10.45
N ASP A 377 5.05 -20.12 10.45
CA ASP A 377 5.23 -21.29 9.59
C ASP A 377 4.10 -22.30 9.75
N ASP A 378 3.71 -22.60 11.01
CA ASP A 378 2.61 -23.54 11.32
C ASP A 378 1.26 -23.04 10.77
N THR A 379 1.04 -21.72 10.74
CA THR A 379 -0.18 -21.12 10.15
C THR A 379 -0.21 -21.32 8.64
N LEU A 380 0.94 -21.13 7.97
CA LEU A 380 1.06 -21.34 6.53
C LEU A 380 0.86 -22.82 6.14
N ASP A 381 1.47 -23.73 6.89
CA ASP A 381 1.34 -25.17 6.66
C ASP A 381 -0.09 -25.66 6.86
N ALA A 382 -0.73 -25.23 7.95
CA ALA A 382 -2.13 -25.58 8.23
C ALA A 382 -3.08 -25.02 7.14
N ALA A 383 -2.81 -23.83 6.61
CA ALA A 383 -3.60 -23.28 5.51
C ALA A 383 -3.45 -24.11 4.23
N VAL A 384 -2.22 -24.53 3.88
CA VAL A 384 -1.96 -25.39 2.72
C VAL A 384 -2.65 -26.74 2.88
N GLU A 385 -2.59 -27.35 4.08
CA GLU A 385 -3.23 -28.64 4.37
C GLU A 385 -4.75 -28.56 4.19
N ARG A 386 -5.39 -27.49 4.70
CA ARG A 386 -6.83 -27.26 4.53
C ARG A 386 -7.20 -27.08 3.06
N LEU A 387 -6.43 -26.30 2.30
CA LEU A 387 -6.67 -26.05 0.88
C LEU A 387 -6.44 -27.31 0.01
N ALA A 388 -5.63 -28.29 0.46
CA ALA A 388 -5.43 -29.53 -0.27
C ALA A 388 -6.74 -30.32 -0.47
N GLY A 389 -7.75 -30.11 0.37
CA GLY A 389 -9.08 -30.66 0.21
C GLY A 389 -9.79 -30.27 -1.09
N LEU A 390 -9.47 -29.09 -1.64
CA LEU A 390 -10.02 -28.59 -2.92
C LEU A 390 -9.70 -29.52 -4.09
N PHE A 391 -8.53 -30.16 -4.10
CA PHE A 391 -8.00 -30.96 -5.20
C PHE A 391 -8.18 -32.47 -4.99
N ARG A 392 -8.67 -32.89 -3.79
CA ARG A 392 -8.97 -34.29 -3.50
C ARG A 392 -10.39 -34.70 -3.86
N ALA A 393 -11.26 -33.72 -4.10
CA ALA A 393 -12.68 -33.93 -4.40
C ALA A 393 -13.01 -33.88 -5.91
N ALA A 394 -12.01 -33.68 -6.77
CA ALA A 394 -12.08 -33.74 -8.21
C ALA A 394 -11.47 -35.07 -8.72
#